data_d32bc41cf826fa05f6bd71d39f04cf4c
#
_entry.id   d32bc41cf826fa05f6bd71d39f04cf4c
#
_cell.length_a   1.000
_cell.length_b   1.000
_cell.length_c   1.000
_cell.angle_alpha   90.00
_cell.angle_beta   90.00
_cell.angle_gamma   90.00
#
_symmetry.space_group_name_H-M   'P 1'
#
loop_
_entity.id
_entity.type
_entity.pdbx_description
1 polymer ?
#
loop_
_entity_poly.entity_id
_entity_poly.type
_entity_poly.pdbx_seq_one_letter_code
_entity_poly.pdbx_strand_id
1 'polypeptide(L)'
;ANNFKVGAKSTAFFEIGTIFDEDRKESKKISFIQTGSSELEDFSNAGKPKNIDFFSFSKKILNTIGKFDLEPMTQISNSFIHPFQNANVIIDGKIVGFICKLHPSVCADFDLNDTFIAEIDFEAIQNDIVKTTSYSKFQSSKKDLTIITPKTLEYKEIKKVINSLNDKNIKQFNLIDIYNDEKLGENESLTIRFVLQNDEKTMEEEDITTTMNSILDALNKELSIGLRQ
;
A
#
# COMPACT_ATOMS: atom_id res chain seq x y z
N ALA A 1 23.67 -1.81 -12.82
CA ALA A 1 24.32 -2.34 -14.02
C ALA A 1 25.60 -3.13 -13.68
N ASN A 2 26.63 -2.51 -13.08
CA ASN A 2 27.93 -3.18 -12.87
C ASN A 2 27.84 -4.49 -12.07
N ASN A 3 27.01 -4.55 -11.05
CA ASN A 3 26.83 -5.77 -10.25
C ASN A 3 26.25 -6.93 -11.07
N PHE A 4 25.36 -6.65 -12.01
CA PHE A 4 24.84 -7.67 -12.94
C PHE A 4 25.90 -8.20 -13.89
N LYS A 5 26.79 -7.33 -14.37
CA LYS A 5 27.90 -7.72 -15.25
C LYS A 5 28.88 -8.69 -14.58
N VAL A 6 28.96 -8.63 -13.24
CA VAL A 6 29.81 -9.56 -12.44
C VAL A 6 29.02 -10.71 -11.81
N GLY A 7 27.78 -10.95 -12.30
CA GLY A 7 27.00 -12.14 -11.96
C GLY A 7 26.02 -12.00 -10.79
N ALA A 8 25.78 -10.79 -10.25
CA ALA A 8 24.74 -10.59 -9.25
C ALA A 8 23.35 -10.79 -9.88
N LYS A 9 22.50 -11.61 -9.26
CA LYS A 9 21.12 -11.87 -9.72
C LYS A 9 20.11 -10.85 -9.18
N SER A 10 20.45 -10.17 -8.11
CA SER A 10 19.64 -9.13 -7.49
C SER A 10 20.52 -8.06 -6.86
N THR A 11 19.99 -6.86 -6.73
CA THR A 11 20.69 -5.75 -6.10
C THR A 11 19.66 -4.84 -5.43
N ALA A 12 19.94 -4.45 -4.19
CA ALA A 12 19.15 -3.48 -3.44
C ALA A 12 20.08 -2.47 -2.76
N PHE A 13 19.79 -1.19 -2.95
CA PHE A 13 20.54 -0.10 -2.34
C PHE A 13 19.59 0.96 -1.79
N PHE A 14 20.09 1.72 -0.84
CA PHE A 14 19.50 2.99 -0.45
C PHE A 14 20.60 4.04 -0.30
N GLU A 15 20.20 5.29 -0.39
CA GLU A 15 21.07 6.44 -0.19
C GLU A 15 20.29 7.56 0.49
N ILE A 16 20.95 8.29 1.39
CA ILE A 16 20.43 9.52 1.97
C ILE A 16 21.33 10.65 1.48
N GLY A 17 20.74 11.58 0.76
CA GLY A 17 21.45 12.71 0.15
C GLY A 17 20.75 14.04 0.39
N THR A 18 21.52 15.10 0.29
CA THR A 18 20.98 16.48 0.24
C THR A 18 20.86 16.90 -1.21
N ILE A 19 19.67 17.37 -1.59
CA ILE A 19 19.43 17.99 -2.89
C ILE A 19 19.17 19.47 -2.74
N PHE A 20 19.38 20.21 -3.81
CA PHE A 20 19.18 21.66 -3.88
C PHE A 20 18.13 21.94 -4.95
N ASP A 21 17.17 22.79 -4.64
CA ASP A 21 16.24 23.33 -5.64
C ASP A 21 16.86 24.50 -6.43
N GLU A 22 16.10 25.09 -7.34
CA GLU A 22 16.54 26.21 -8.17
C GLU A 22 16.92 27.45 -7.34
N ASP A 23 16.30 27.62 -6.17
CA ASP A 23 16.56 28.70 -5.22
C ASP A 23 17.71 28.35 -4.24
N ARG A 24 18.41 27.22 -4.46
CA ARG A 24 19.46 26.67 -3.60
C ARG A 24 19.00 26.30 -2.18
N LYS A 25 17.72 26.07 -2.00
CA LYS A 25 17.19 25.56 -0.74
C LYS A 25 17.53 24.07 -0.63
N GLU A 26 18.10 23.71 0.50
CA GLU A 26 18.47 22.32 0.81
C GLU A 26 17.25 21.50 1.25
N SER A 27 17.18 20.26 0.79
CA SER A 27 16.28 19.25 1.32
C SER A 27 16.97 17.87 1.34
N LYS A 28 16.69 17.07 2.36
CA LYS A 28 17.20 15.71 2.45
C LYS A 28 16.21 14.74 1.84
N LYS A 29 16.72 13.85 0.99
CA LYS A 29 15.97 12.74 0.42
C LYS A 29 16.57 11.40 0.84
N ILE A 30 15.71 10.40 0.99
CA ILE A 30 16.11 9.00 1.02
C ILE A 30 15.63 8.34 -0.25
N SER A 31 16.53 7.67 -0.94
CA SER A 31 16.23 6.96 -2.18
C SER A 31 16.50 5.47 -2.00
N PHE A 32 15.64 4.65 -2.59
CA PHE A 32 15.76 3.20 -2.60
C PHE A 32 15.72 2.71 -4.04
N ILE A 33 16.49 1.68 -4.33
CA ILE A 33 16.47 0.99 -5.61
C ILE A 33 16.59 -0.51 -5.40
N GLN A 34 15.78 -1.29 -6.12
CA GLN A 34 15.91 -2.74 -6.14
C GLN A 34 15.59 -3.29 -7.53
N THR A 35 16.37 -4.29 -7.94
CA THR A 35 16.19 -5.05 -9.18
C THR A 35 16.48 -6.52 -8.95
N GLY A 36 15.90 -7.41 -9.76
CA GLY A 36 16.08 -8.85 -9.68
C GLY A 36 15.21 -9.52 -8.66
N SER A 37 15.75 -10.48 -7.90
CA SER A 37 14.98 -11.28 -6.93
C SER A 37 14.59 -10.47 -5.70
N SER A 38 13.40 -10.74 -5.16
CA SER A 38 12.91 -10.14 -3.92
C SER A 38 13.56 -10.72 -2.67
N GLU A 39 14.07 -11.95 -2.77
CA GLU A 39 14.60 -12.78 -1.70
C GLU A 39 15.87 -13.49 -2.16
N LEU A 40 16.63 -14.00 -1.20
CA LEU A 40 17.77 -14.88 -1.50
C LEU A 40 17.27 -16.28 -1.88
N GLU A 41 18.08 -16.99 -2.67
CA GLU A 41 17.86 -18.41 -2.94
C GLU A 41 18.07 -19.21 -1.65
N ASP A 42 17.05 -19.94 -1.22
CA ASP A 42 17.12 -20.82 -0.05
C ASP A 42 16.17 -22.00 -0.16
N PHE A 43 16.12 -22.82 0.90
CA PHE A 43 15.26 -24.00 0.97
C PHE A 43 13.76 -23.64 0.93
N SER A 44 13.35 -22.49 1.52
CA SER A 44 11.94 -22.10 1.62
C SER A 44 11.33 -21.77 0.24
N ASN A 45 12.15 -21.30 -0.69
CA ASN A 45 11.74 -20.99 -2.06
C ASN A 45 12.27 -22.00 -3.09
N ALA A 46 12.77 -23.16 -2.63
CA ALA A 46 13.34 -24.23 -3.46
C ALA A 46 14.39 -23.72 -4.48
N GLY A 47 15.20 -22.74 -4.08
CA GLY A 47 16.20 -22.10 -4.93
C GLY A 47 15.62 -21.24 -6.07
N LYS A 48 14.32 -20.92 -6.03
CA LYS A 48 13.61 -20.14 -7.05
C LYS A 48 12.91 -18.93 -6.43
N PRO A 49 13.64 -17.91 -5.97
CA PRO A 49 13.04 -16.73 -5.38
C PRO A 49 12.21 -15.97 -6.41
N LYS A 50 11.12 -15.36 -5.95
CA LYS A 50 10.29 -14.50 -6.80
C LYS A 50 11.05 -13.23 -7.17
N ASN A 51 10.81 -12.73 -8.37
CA ASN A 51 11.29 -11.41 -8.75
C ASN A 51 10.58 -10.33 -7.91
N ILE A 52 11.28 -9.21 -7.72
CA ILE A 52 10.69 -8.05 -7.08
C ILE A 52 9.53 -7.52 -7.96
N ASP A 53 8.45 -7.10 -7.33
CA ASP A 53 7.33 -6.43 -7.95
C ASP A 53 7.01 -5.13 -7.19
N PHE A 54 6.06 -4.35 -7.72
CA PHE A 54 5.67 -3.06 -7.14
C PHE A 54 5.20 -3.19 -5.68
N PHE A 55 4.40 -4.21 -5.38
CA PHE A 55 3.82 -4.39 -4.04
C PHE A 55 4.86 -4.89 -3.03
N SER A 56 5.69 -5.85 -3.42
CA SER A 56 6.76 -6.35 -2.54
C SER A 56 7.82 -5.29 -2.27
N PHE A 57 8.14 -4.45 -3.27
CA PHE A 57 9.02 -3.29 -3.08
C PHE A 57 8.40 -2.25 -2.15
N SER A 58 7.14 -1.84 -2.40
CA SER A 58 6.43 -0.91 -1.54
C SER A 58 6.32 -1.39 -0.10
N LYS A 59 6.09 -2.70 0.10
CA LYS A 59 6.07 -3.29 1.45
C LYS A 59 7.42 -3.21 2.16
N LYS A 60 8.54 -3.38 1.44
CA LYS A 60 9.87 -3.19 2.01
C LYS A 60 10.10 -1.75 2.46
N ILE A 61 9.70 -0.78 1.63
CA ILE A 61 9.75 0.64 2.00
C ILE A 61 8.91 0.90 3.25
N LEU A 62 7.66 0.43 3.27
CA LEU A 62 6.76 0.58 4.41
C LEU A 62 7.34 -0.01 5.72
N ASN A 63 8.00 -1.15 5.63
CA ASN A 63 8.69 -1.76 6.78
C ASN A 63 9.92 -0.98 7.24
N THR A 64 10.49 -0.14 6.37
CA THR A 64 11.70 0.64 6.66
C THR A 64 11.38 2.02 7.22
N ILE A 65 10.45 2.74 6.60
CA ILE A 65 10.16 4.14 6.95
C ILE A 65 8.86 4.33 7.76
N GLY A 66 8.08 3.27 7.98
CA GLY A 66 6.79 3.35 8.67
C GLY A 66 5.60 3.48 7.72
N LYS A 67 4.44 3.82 8.28
CA LYS A 67 3.17 3.85 7.54
C LYS A 67 3.10 5.02 6.58
N PHE A 68 2.62 4.75 5.38
CA PHE A 68 2.24 5.73 4.37
C PHE A 68 1.08 5.18 3.53
N ASP A 69 0.38 6.04 2.85
CA ASP A 69 -0.59 5.68 1.81
C ASP A 69 0.02 5.86 0.42
N LEU A 70 -0.54 5.16 -0.56
CA LEU A 70 -0.14 5.26 -1.96
C LEU A 70 -1.31 5.80 -2.79
N GLU A 71 -1.05 6.80 -3.63
CA GLU A 71 -2.00 7.30 -4.62
C GLU A 71 -1.39 7.24 -6.02
N PRO A 72 -2.13 6.77 -7.05
CA PRO A 72 -1.64 6.79 -8.43
C PRO A 72 -1.19 8.20 -8.83
N MET A 73 -0.09 8.30 -9.57
CA MET A 73 0.31 9.60 -10.13
C MET A 73 -0.63 9.97 -11.28
N THR A 74 -1.25 11.13 -11.19
CA THR A 74 -2.11 11.68 -12.26
C THR A 74 -1.31 12.36 -13.37
N GLN A 75 -0.11 12.81 -13.05
CA GLN A 75 0.82 13.44 -14.01
C GLN A 75 2.22 12.84 -13.84
N ILE A 76 2.79 12.37 -14.93
CA ILE A 76 4.15 11.83 -14.98
C ILE A 76 5.04 12.83 -15.70
N SER A 77 5.89 13.52 -14.96
CA SER A 77 6.80 14.54 -15.50
C SER A 77 8.13 13.95 -15.98
N ASN A 78 8.51 12.79 -15.46
CA ASN A 78 9.82 12.19 -15.73
C ASN A 78 9.72 10.97 -16.63
N SER A 79 10.50 10.93 -17.71
CA SER A 79 10.51 9.85 -18.70
C SER A 79 11.02 8.52 -18.15
N PHE A 80 11.69 8.52 -17.00
CA PHE A 80 12.16 7.27 -16.38
C PHE A 80 11.06 6.52 -15.60
N ILE A 81 9.92 7.15 -15.34
CA ILE A 81 8.82 6.54 -14.60
C ILE A 81 7.94 5.68 -15.51
N HIS A 82 7.68 4.44 -15.08
CA HIS A 82 6.75 3.56 -15.79
C HIS A 82 5.32 4.11 -15.76
N PRO A 83 4.59 4.20 -16.89
CA PRO A 83 3.30 4.89 -16.96
C PRO A 83 2.18 4.27 -16.10
N PHE A 84 2.27 2.98 -15.79
CA PHE A 84 1.21 2.26 -15.07
C PHE A 84 1.64 1.70 -13.70
N GLN A 85 2.94 1.68 -13.41
CA GLN A 85 3.45 1.16 -12.13
C GLN A 85 4.18 2.26 -11.38
N ASN A 86 3.40 3.19 -10.86
CA ASN A 86 3.87 4.35 -10.11
C ASN A 86 2.82 4.79 -9.09
N ALA A 87 3.27 5.42 -8.02
CA ALA A 87 2.41 6.04 -7.02
C ALA A 87 3.16 7.16 -6.28
N ASN A 88 2.41 8.17 -5.87
CA ASN A 88 2.84 9.13 -4.86
C ASN A 88 2.82 8.45 -3.48
N VAL A 89 3.81 8.76 -2.65
CA VAL A 89 3.85 8.40 -1.23
C VAL A 89 3.23 9.53 -0.42
N ILE A 90 2.22 9.18 0.37
CA ILE A 90 1.46 10.13 1.18
C ILE A 90 1.71 9.86 2.66
N ILE A 91 2.17 10.87 3.39
CA ILE A 91 2.27 10.85 4.86
C ILE A 91 1.49 12.06 5.38
N ASP A 92 0.58 11.85 6.32
CA ASP A 92 -0.28 12.89 6.90
C ASP A 92 -1.02 13.75 5.86
N GLY A 93 -1.48 13.11 4.77
CA GLY A 93 -2.21 13.78 3.69
C GLY A 93 -1.35 14.63 2.76
N LYS A 94 -0.02 14.57 2.87
CA LYS A 94 0.92 15.30 2.01
C LYS A 94 1.71 14.35 1.13
N ILE A 95 1.93 14.73 -0.13
CA ILE A 95 2.85 14.02 -1.01
C ILE A 95 4.27 14.30 -0.52
N VAL A 96 4.98 13.25 -0.13
CA VAL A 96 6.36 13.32 0.41
C VAL A 96 7.38 12.63 -0.50
N GLY A 97 6.92 12.02 -1.59
CA GLY A 97 7.78 11.32 -2.52
C GLY A 97 7.00 10.42 -3.45
N PHE A 98 7.71 9.48 -4.06
CA PHE A 98 7.12 8.54 -5.00
C PHE A 98 7.75 7.16 -4.93
N ILE A 99 7.02 6.16 -5.42
CA ILE A 99 7.50 4.80 -5.71
C ILE A 99 7.12 4.49 -7.15
N CYS A 100 8.04 3.97 -7.93
CA CYS A 100 7.73 3.53 -9.29
C CYS A 100 8.61 2.37 -9.76
N LYS A 101 8.13 1.69 -10.79
CA LYS A 101 8.98 0.88 -11.65
C LYS A 101 9.68 1.81 -12.63
N LEU A 102 10.94 1.53 -12.97
CA LEU A 102 11.62 2.23 -14.06
C LEU A 102 10.98 1.90 -15.40
N HIS A 103 10.97 2.88 -16.29
CA HIS A 103 10.52 2.68 -17.67
C HIS A 103 11.38 1.61 -18.34
N PRO A 104 10.80 0.69 -19.15
CA PRO A 104 11.56 -0.38 -19.79
C PRO A 104 12.73 0.08 -20.65
N SER A 105 12.62 1.25 -21.31
CA SER A 105 13.72 1.83 -22.08
C SER A 105 14.93 2.14 -21.21
N VAL A 106 14.71 2.71 -20.02
CA VAL A 106 15.80 3.00 -19.07
C VAL A 106 16.44 1.72 -18.56
N CYS A 107 15.64 0.69 -18.27
CA CYS A 107 16.17 -0.60 -17.89
C CYS A 107 17.04 -1.21 -19.02
N ALA A 108 16.62 -1.08 -20.28
CA ALA A 108 17.36 -1.56 -21.45
C ALA A 108 18.69 -0.81 -21.64
N ASP A 109 18.70 0.52 -21.48
CA ASP A 109 19.91 1.35 -21.61
C ASP A 109 21.01 0.96 -20.61
N PHE A 110 20.62 0.40 -19.46
CA PHE A 110 21.54 0.00 -18.40
C PHE A 110 21.69 -1.51 -18.23
N ASP A 111 21.16 -2.33 -19.12
CA ASP A 111 21.14 -3.81 -19.02
C ASP A 111 20.56 -4.29 -17.68
N LEU A 112 19.47 -3.69 -17.23
CA LEU A 112 18.78 -4.02 -15.99
C LEU A 112 17.53 -4.86 -16.26
N ASN A 113 17.22 -5.76 -15.34
CA ASN A 113 15.89 -6.35 -15.21
C ASN A 113 14.90 -5.31 -14.70
N ASP A 114 13.65 -5.73 -14.50
CA ASP A 114 12.64 -4.91 -13.83
C ASP A 114 13.22 -4.29 -12.55
N THR A 115 13.23 -2.96 -12.50
CA THR A 115 13.84 -2.19 -11.42
C THR A 115 12.83 -1.25 -10.84
N PHE A 116 12.77 -1.22 -9.53
CA PHE A 116 11.89 -0.35 -8.75
C PHE A 116 12.71 0.67 -7.98
N ILE A 117 12.21 1.88 -7.93
CA ILE A 117 12.82 2.99 -7.20
C ILE A 117 11.78 3.69 -6.31
N ALA A 118 12.25 4.26 -5.23
CA ALA A 118 11.50 5.19 -4.41
C ALA A 118 12.40 6.37 -4.02
N GLU A 119 11.82 7.56 -3.97
CA GLU A 119 12.47 8.75 -3.41
C GLU A 119 11.49 9.45 -2.50
N ILE A 120 11.92 9.74 -1.28
CA ILE A 120 11.04 10.21 -0.21
C ILE A 120 11.75 11.32 0.57
N ASP A 121 11.01 12.35 0.94
CA ASP A 121 11.48 13.40 1.82
C ASP A 121 11.90 12.82 3.17
N PHE A 122 13.18 12.90 3.50
CA PHE A 122 13.70 12.29 4.71
C PHE A 122 13.12 12.92 5.98
N GLU A 123 12.85 14.23 5.94
CA GLU A 123 12.27 14.95 7.07
C GLU A 123 10.78 14.65 7.31
N ALA A 124 10.10 14.11 6.30
CA ALA A 124 8.72 13.70 6.43
C ALA A 124 8.57 12.33 7.11
N ILE A 125 9.66 11.57 7.23
CA ILE A 125 9.67 10.29 7.93
C ILE A 125 9.58 10.56 9.42
N GLN A 126 8.44 10.23 10.00
CA GLN A 126 8.21 10.46 11.43
C GLN A 126 9.03 9.48 12.27
N ASN A 127 9.77 10.04 13.23
CA ASN A 127 10.39 9.29 14.31
C ASN A 127 9.47 9.33 15.55
N ASP A 128 8.25 8.83 15.40
CA ASP A 128 7.33 8.75 16.53
C ASP A 128 7.88 7.80 17.59
N ILE A 129 7.93 8.30 18.82
CA ILE A 129 8.20 7.43 19.97
C ILE A 129 7.04 6.46 20.08
N VAL A 130 7.29 5.20 19.76
CA VAL A 130 6.31 4.13 19.89
C VAL A 130 5.92 4.00 21.37
N LYS A 131 4.72 4.46 21.72
CA LYS A 131 4.15 4.24 23.04
C LYS A 131 3.41 2.92 23.06
N THR A 132 3.76 2.05 23.98
CA THR A 132 3.02 0.81 24.21
C THR A 132 1.63 1.15 24.77
N THR A 133 0.60 0.69 24.08
CA THR A 133 -0.78 0.72 24.59
C THR A 133 -1.15 -0.67 25.10
N SER A 134 -2.02 -0.74 26.11
CA SER A 134 -2.54 -2.03 26.57
C SER A 134 -3.35 -2.66 25.43
N TYR A 135 -3.14 -3.95 25.19
CA TYR A 135 -3.95 -4.71 24.26
C TYR A 135 -5.21 -5.24 24.96
N SER A 136 -6.27 -5.41 24.18
CA SER A 136 -7.50 -6.01 24.69
C SER A 136 -7.26 -7.49 25.06
N LYS A 137 -7.82 -7.90 26.20
CA LYS A 137 -7.82 -9.30 26.67
C LYS A 137 -8.94 -10.13 26.04
N PHE A 138 -9.88 -9.47 25.38
CA PHE A 138 -11.05 -10.12 24.80
C PHE A 138 -10.77 -10.61 23.37
N GLN A 139 -11.46 -11.65 22.96
CA GLN A 139 -11.28 -12.27 21.65
C GLN A 139 -11.74 -11.32 20.54
N SER A 140 -10.93 -11.21 19.48
CA SER A 140 -11.32 -10.54 18.25
C SER A 140 -12.12 -11.46 17.33
N SER A 141 -13.06 -10.90 16.57
CA SER A 141 -13.80 -11.57 15.51
C SER A 141 -13.38 -11.04 14.15
N LYS A 142 -13.25 -11.95 13.17
CA LYS A 142 -13.00 -11.56 11.77
C LYS A 142 -14.27 -11.73 10.97
N LYS A 143 -14.68 -10.68 10.25
CA LYS A 143 -15.86 -10.69 9.36
C LYS A 143 -15.46 -10.13 8.00
N ASP A 144 -15.95 -10.77 6.96
CA ASP A 144 -15.74 -10.34 5.58
C ASP A 144 -17.02 -9.69 5.05
N LEU A 145 -16.85 -8.56 4.37
CA LEU A 145 -17.92 -7.83 3.70
C LEU A 145 -17.59 -7.79 2.21
N THR A 146 -18.45 -8.39 1.41
CA THR A 146 -18.31 -8.34 -0.06
C THR A 146 -19.34 -7.36 -0.64
N ILE A 147 -18.83 -6.34 -1.30
CA ILE A 147 -19.60 -5.23 -1.89
C ILE A 147 -19.37 -5.17 -3.40
N ILE A 148 -20.35 -4.61 -4.12
CA ILE A 148 -20.22 -4.31 -5.55
C ILE A 148 -20.02 -2.82 -5.70
N THR A 149 -18.98 -2.44 -6.42
CA THR A 149 -18.61 -1.04 -6.66
C THR A 149 -18.35 -0.77 -8.15
N PRO A 150 -18.59 0.45 -8.64
CA PRO A 150 -18.08 0.85 -9.94
C PRO A 150 -16.55 0.76 -9.98
N LYS A 151 -15.97 0.29 -11.08
CA LYS A 151 -14.49 0.23 -11.28
C LYS A 151 -13.83 1.61 -11.23
N THR A 152 -14.58 2.66 -11.38
CA THR A 152 -14.12 4.05 -11.29
C THR A 152 -14.00 4.55 -9.87
N LEU A 153 -14.60 3.85 -8.88
CA LEU A 153 -14.53 4.24 -7.48
C LEU A 153 -13.22 3.77 -6.86
N GLU A 154 -12.42 4.69 -6.38
CA GLU A 154 -11.15 4.36 -5.76
C GLU A 154 -11.36 3.81 -4.33
N TYR A 155 -10.62 2.77 -3.96
CA TYR A 155 -10.70 2.15 -2.62
C TYR A 155 -10.43 3.16 -1.49
N LYS A 156 -9.68 4.24 -1.75
CA LYS A 156 -9.45 5.31 -0.77
C LYS A 156 -10.74 5.98 -0.28
N GLU A 157 -11.75 6.11 -1.14
CA GLU A 157 -13.04 6.70 -0.77
C GLU A 157 -13.80 5.77 0.18
N ILE A 158 -13.75 4.45 -0.08
CA ILE A 158 -14.29 3.43 0.82
C ILE A 158 -13.60 3.49 2.19
N LYS A 159 -12.24 3.54 2.20
CA LYS A 159 -11.45 3.71 3.44
C LYS A 159 -11.86 4.95 4.20
N LYS A 160 -12.07 6.06 3.51
CA LYS A 160 -12.47 7.34 4.13
C LYS A 160 -13.82 7.24 4.82
N VAL A 161 -14.80 6.63 4.18
CA VAL A 161 -16.14 6.43 4.77
C VAL A 161 -16.05 5.52 5.99
N ILE A 162 -15.34 4.39 5.90
CA ILE A 162 -15.19 3.47 7.05
C ILE A 162 -14.50 4.16 8.22
N ASN A 163 -13.41 4.90 7.95
CA ASN A 163 -12.68 5.63 8.99
C ASN A 163 -13.52 6.75 9.62
N SER A 164 -14.43 7.38 8.87
CA SER A 164 -15.29 8.45 9.40
C SER A 164 -16.30 7.97 10.44
N LEU A 165 -16.59 6.66 10.48
CA LEU A 165 -17.44 6.06 11.52
C LEU A 165 -16.84 6.19 12.92
N ASN A 166 -15.51 6.28 13.03
CA ASN A 166 -14.79 6.32 14.32
C ASN A 166 -15.24 5.24 15.31
N ASP A 167 -15.72 4.08 14.81
CA ASP A 167 -16.14 2.97 15.66
C ASP A 167 -14.94 2.28 16.28
N LYS A 168 -14.84 2.35 17.61
CA LYS A 168 -13.75 1.76 18.41
C LYS A 168 -13.69 0.22 18.31
N ASN A 169 -14.78 -0.41 17.91
CA ASN A 169 -14.83 -1.86 17.72
C ASN A 169 -14.10 -2.31 16.42
N ILE A 170 -13.93 -1.41 15.45
CA ILE A 170 -13.18 -1.69 14.23
C ILE A 170 -11.69 -1.48 14.53
N LYS A 171 -10.97 -2.57 14.78
CA LYS A 171 -9.51 -2.49 15.06
C LYS A 171 -8.68 -2.40 13.80
N GLN A 172 -9.13 -3.08 12.74
CA GLN A 172 -8.43 -3.11 11.45
C GLN A 172 -9.41 -3.51 10.35
N PHE A 173 -9.17 -3.03 9.14
CA PHE A 173 -9.81 -3.56 7.94
C PHE A 173 -8.84 -3.52 6.76
N ASN A 174 -8.96 -4.51 5.87
CA ASN A 174 -8.12 -4.64 4.69
C ASN A 174 -8.94 -5.18 3.51
N LEU A 175 -8.65 -4.66 2.33
CA LEU A 175 -9.10 -5.26 1.09
C LEU A 175 -8.33 -6.57 0.89
N ILE A 176 -9.05 -7.69 0.77
CA ILE A 176 -8.44 -9.02 0.64
C ILE A 176 -8.65 -9.64 -0.73
N ASP A 177 -9.67 -9.18 -1.47
CA ASP A 177 -9.95 -9.69 -2.81
C ASP A 177 -10.62 -8.64 -3.68
N ILE A 178 -10.29 -8.66 -4.99
CA ILE A 178 -10.93 -7.89 -6.05
C ILE A 178 -11.32 -8.88 -7.14
N TYR A 179 -12.63 -9.07 -7.33
CA TYR A 179 -13.14 -9.97 -8.34
C TYR A 179 -13.80 -9.21 -9.48
N ASN A 180 -13.34 -9.50 -10.69
CA ASN A 180 -13.86 -8.95 -11.93
C ASN A 180 -14.46 -10.09 -12.76
N ASP A 181 -15.67 -9.88 -13.29
CA ASP A 181 -16.36 -10.82 -14.16
C ASP A 181 -17.11 -10.02 -15.25
N GLU A 182 -17.21 -10.59 -16.44
CA GLU A 182 -17.97 -9.95 -17.55
C GLU A 182 -19.42 -9.65 -17.17
N LYS A 183 -20.02 -10.46 -16.29
CA LYS A 183 -21.40 -10.28 -15.80
C LYS A 183 -21.56 -9.05 -14.91
N LEU A 184 -20.47 -8.55 -14.32
CA LEU A 184 -20.48 -7.33 -13.50
C LEU A 184 -20.37 -6.06 -14.34
N GLY A 185 -20.02 -6.16 -15.64
CA GLY A 185 -19.90 -5.03 -16.55
C GLY A 185 -18.90 -3.98 -16.05
N GLU A 186 -19.38 -2.77 -15.81
CA GLU A 186 -18.58 -1.65 -15.30
C GLU A 186 -18.35 -1.70 -13.78
N ASN A 187 -18.84 -2.74 -13.12
CA ASN A 187 -18.63 -2.95 -11.68
C ASN A 187 -17.57 -4.02 -11.41
N GLU A 188 -17.10 -4.03 -10.20
CA GLU A 188 -16.24 -5.06 -9.61
C GLU A 188 -16.74 -5.43 -8.22
N SER A 189 -16.32 -6.59 -7.73
CA SER A 189 -16.64 -7.06 -6.39
C SER A 189 -15.42 -6.95 -5.50
N LEU A 190 -15.53 -6.20 -4.42
CA LEU A 190 -14.48 -6.02 -3.43
C LEU A 190 -14.83 -6.79 -2.17
N THR A 191 -13.90 -7.58 -1.63
CA THR A 191 -14.05 -8.22 -0.33
C THR A 191 -13.13 -7.56 0.69
N ILE A 192 -13.72 -6.98 1.72
CA ILE A 192 -13.02 -6.27 2.80
C ILE A 192 -13.15 -7.10 4.07
N ARG A 193 -12.02 -7.45 4.67
CA ARG A 193 -11.95 -8.14 5.96
C ARG A 193 -11.83 -7.15 7.09
N PHE A 194 -12.70 -7.25 8.06
CA PHE A 194 -12.70 -6.50 9.30
C PHE A 194 -12.22 -7.36 10.46
N VAL A 195 -11.42 -6.77 11.33
CA VAL A 195 -11.07 -7.31 12.65
C VAL A 195 -11.81 -6.47 13.68
N LEU A 196 -12.82 -7.08 14.29
CA LEU A 196 -13.68 -6.45 15.29
C LEU A 196 -13.29 -6.92 16.68
N GLN A 197 -13.18 -6.00 17.63
CA GLN A 197 -12.84 -6.30 19.02
C GLN A 197 -13.29 -5.15 19.91
N ASN A 198 -13.90 -5.48 21.04
CA ASN A 198 -14.19 -4.53 22.09
C ASN A 198 -13.11 -4.61 23.19
N ASP A 199 -12.78 -3.49 23.82
CA ASP A 199 -11.72 -3.44 24.83
C ASP A 199 -12.24 -3.76 26.24
N GLU A 200 -13.58 -3.79 26.44
CA GLU A 200 -14.23 -3.95 27.75
C GLU A 200 -14.95 -5.28 27.91
N LYS A 201 -15.40 -5.91 26.80
CA LYS A 201 -16.14 -7.18 26.81
C LYS A 201 -15.85 -8.01 25.55
N THR A 202 -16.16 -9.30 25.61
CA THR A 202 -16.26 -10.14 24.41
C THR A 202 -17.46 -9.69 23.58
N MET A 203 -17.27 -9.44 22.28
CA MET A 203 -18.36 -9.06 21.38
C MET A 203 -19.29 -10.25 21.15
N GLU A 204 -20.58 -10.03 21.35
CA GLU A 204 -21.64 -10.98 20.98
C GLU A 204 -22.03 -10.82 19.50
N GLU A 205 -22.80 -11.77 18.97
CA GLU A 205 -23.21 -11.73 17.56
C GLU A 205 -24.05 -10.48 17.24
N GLU A 206 -24.80 -9.98 18.20
CA GLU A 206 -25.58 -8.73 18.05
C GLU A 206 -24.67 -7.49 17.93
N ASP A 207 -23.61 -7.39 18.76
CA ASP A 207 -22.62 -6.31 18.68
C ASP A 207 -21.91 -6.30 17.30
N ILE A 208 -21.52 -7.50 16.83
CA ILE A 208 -20.86 -7.69 15.54
C ILE A 208 -21.79 -7.29 14.39
N THR A 209 -23.03 -7.76 14.42
CA THR A 209 -24.03 -7.46 13.39
C THR A 209 -24.33 -5.98 13.35
N THR A 210 -24.46 -5.32 14.51
CA THR A 210 -24.69 -3.87 14.60
C THR A 210 -23.54 -3.09 13.96
N THR A 211 -22.29 -3.44 14.28
CA THR A 211 -21.10 -2.80 13.70
C THR A 211 -21.05 -3.03 12.18
N MET A 212 -21.28 -4.25 11.70
CA MET A 212 -21.25 -4.55 10.26
C MET A 212 -22.38 -3.83 9.50
N ASN A 213 -23.57 -3.73 10.07
CA ASN A 213 -24.68 -2.97 9.48
C ASN A 213 -24.37 -1.48 9.42
N SER A 214 -23.76 -0.90 10.46
CA SER A 214 -23.38 0.52 10.45
C SER A 214 -22.38 0.84 9.36
N ILE A 215 -21.41 -0.07 9.09
CA ILE A 215 -20.48 0.05 7.97
C ILE A 215 -21.23 0.02 6.64
N LEU A 216 -22.09 -0.96 6.44
CA LEU A 216 -22.86 -1.10 5.20
C LEU A 216 -23.77 0.10 4.94
N ASP A 217 -24.47 0.57 5.97
CA ASP A 217 -25.34 1.74 5.89
C ASP A 217 -24.55 3.01 5.52
N ALA A 218 -23.37 3.20 6.09
CA ALA A 218 -22.52 4.33 5.76
C ALA A 218 -22.03 4.25 4.31
N LEU A 219 -21.56 3.09 3.86
CA LEU A 219 -21.14 2.88 2.46
C LEU A 219 -22.29 3.10 1.48
N ASN A 220 -23.48 2.63 1.81
CA ASN A 220 -24.65 2.83 0.97
C ASN A 220 -25.03 4.32 0.91
N LYS A 221 -25.09 4.99 2.04
CA LYS A 221 -25.48 6.40 2.15
C LYS A 221 -24.51 7.33 1.44
N GLU A 222 -23.21 7.15 1.64
CA GLU A 222 -22.18 8.09 1.14
C GLU A 222 -21.72 7.77 -0.29
N LEU A 223 -21.73 6.48 -0.69
CA LEU A 223 -21.16 6.02 -1.95
C LEU A 223 -22.17 5.24 -2.83
N SER A 224 -23.40 5.05 -2.35
CA SER A 224 -24.43 4.24 -3.04
C SER A 224 -23.99 2.79 -3.32
N ILE A 225 -23.20 2.21 -2.41
CA ILE A 225 -22.65 0.86 -2.51
C ILE A 225 -23.54 -0.11 -1.74
N GLY A 226 -23.81 -1.29 -2.32
CA GLY A 226 -24.59 -2.36 -1.71
C GLY A 226 -23.84 -3.70 -1.61
N LEU A 227 -24.46 -4.64 -0.88
CA LEU A 227 -24.00 -6.02 -0.81
C LEU A 227 -24.03 -6.69 -2.19
N ARG A 228 -23.10 -7.58 -2.43
CA ARG A 228 -23.21 -8.55 -3.53
C ARG A 228 -24.35 -9.51 -3.20
N GLN A 229 -25.39 -9.51 -4.02
CA GLN A 229 -26.48 -10.48 -3.97
C GLN A 229 -26.04 -11.81 -4.57
#